data_87b63f1062108f219033759cdb6d5f69
#
_entry.id   87b63f1062108f219033759cdb6d5f69
#
_cell.length_a   1.000
_cell.length_b   1.000
_cell.length_c   1.000
_cell.angle_alpha   90.00
_cell.angle_beta   90.00
_cell.angle_gamma   90.00
#
_symmetry.space_group_name_H-M   'P 1'
#
loop_
_entity.id
_entity.type
_entity.pdbx_description
1 polymer ?
#
loop_
_entity_poly.entity_id
_entity_poly.type
_entity_poly.pdbx_seq_one_letter_code
_entity_poly.pdbx_strand_id
1 'polypeptide(L)'
;NDGSILIAAITSCTNTSNPNVLIGAGLLAKKAIEKGLQVKPWVKTSLAPGSQVVTDYLSKAGLNIYLDQLGFNLVGYGCTTCIGNSGPLPDNIVEAIQKENIYAVSVLSGNRNFEGRMSPHIKANYLASPPLVVAYAIAGHMEVDLYKDPLGKDKKGKEVFLKDIWPSNKEIEDTLKESLNAEMFIQRYSNVSEGPIQWQKIKTDKSSIYKWDEGSTYVKRPPFFDSLPDEPEGFKEIREARPLLILGDMVTTDHISPAGSIQKDSPTGEYFMEHQILPKDYNSYGSRRGNHEVMMRGTFANIRIRNEMAPGTEGGFTKLYPEEKVLPIYDAVVEYKKRGTDLVVIGG
;
A
#
# COMPACT_ATOMS: atom_id res chain seq x y z
N ASN A 1 2.42 16.83 -15.78
CA ASN A 1 1.30 16.65 -16.71
C ASN A 1 0.39 15.53 -16.21
N ASP A 2 -0.89 15.57 -16.60
CA ASP A 2 -1.85 14.50 -16.33
C ASP A 2 -1.35 13.18 -16.95
N GLY A 3 -1.60 12.06 -16.28
CA GLY A 3 -1.10 10.76 -16.69
C GLY A 3 0.37 10.48 -16.33
N SER A 4 1.06 11.40 -15.65
CA SER A 4 2.42 11.15 -15.16
C SER A 4 2.42 10.02 -14.14
N ILE A 5 3.29 9.02 -14.36
CA ILE A 5 3.49 7.90 -13.47
C ILE A 5 4.42 8.35 -12.34
N LEU A 6 3.92 8.37 -11.12
CA LEU A 6 4.71 8.77 -9.95
C LEU A 6 5.12 7.59 -9.08
N ILE A 7 4.42 6.45 -9.19
CA ILE A 7 4.78 5.21 -8.51
C ILE A 7 4.73 4.06 -9.51
N ALA A 8 5.82 3.31 -9.57
CA ALA A 8 5.91 2.06 -10.32
C ALA A 8 6.43 0.96 -9.38
N ALA A 9 5.60 -0.06 -9.08
CA ALA A 9 5.96 -1.04 -8.08
C ALA A 9 5.74 -2.48 -8.54
N ILE A 10 6.77 -3.29 -8.39
CA ILE A 10 6.65 -4.74 -8.50
C ILE A 10 6.24 -5.26 -7.13
N THR A 11 5.02 -5.77 -7.02
CA THR A 11 4.39 -6.17 -5.75
C THR A 11 4.18 -7.68 -5.66
N SER A 12 3.91 -8.16 -4.46
CA SER A 12 3.91 -9.58 -4.12
C SER A 12 2.75 -10.41 -4.63
N CYS A 13 1.65 -9.81 -5.07
CA CYS A 13 0.39 -10.51 -5.30
C CYS A 13 0.50 -11.71 -6.27
N THR A 14 -0.38 -11.90 -7.21
CA THR A 14 -0.45 -13.10 -8.08
C THR A 14 0.83 -13.41 -8.87
N ASN A 15 1.66 -12.41 -9.11
CA ASN A 15 2.87 -12.56 -9.93
C ASN A 15 4.04 -13.26 -9.22
N THR A 16 4.03 -13.35 -7.90
CA THR A 16 5.14 -13.97 -7.14
C THR A 16 5.21 -15.47 -7.32
N SER A 17 4.07 -16.12 -7.61
CA SER A 17 4.01 -17.55 -7.88
C SER A 17 4.48 -17.90 -9.29
N ASN A 18 4.73 -16.92 -10.16
CA ASN A 18 5.21 -17.13 -11.52
C ASN A 18 6.61 -16.51 -11.71
N PRO A 19 7.70 -17.29 -11.55
CA PRO A 19 9.06 -16.78 -11.69
C PRO A 19 9.38 -16.27 -13.09
N ASN A 20 8.68 -16.71 -14.14
CA ASN A 20 8.91 -16.23 -15.51
C ASN A 20 8.73 -14.72 -15.64
N VAL A 21 7.70 -14.16 -14.99
CA VAL A 21 7.42 -12.72 -15.10
C VAL A 21 8.43 -11.87 -14.33
N LEU A 22 8.99 -12.41 -13.23
CA LEU A 22 10.03 -11.72 -12.46
C LEU A 22 11.39 -11.77 -13.18
N ILE A 23 11.76 -12.94 -13.73
CA ILE A 23 12.93 -13.08 -14.61
C ILE A 23 12.77 -12.18 -15.84
N GLY A 24 11.58 -12.16 -16.45
CA GLY A 24 11.27 -11.26 -17.57
C GLY A 24 11.47 -9.79 -17.23
N ALA A 25 11.05 -9.33 -16.03
CA ALA A 25 11.27 -7.98 -15.57
C ALA A 25 12.77 -7.68 -15.37
N GLY A 26 13.51 -8.59 -14.77
CA GLY A 26 14.96 -8.46 -14.59
C GLY A 26 15.73 -8.43 -15.91
N LEU A 27 15.37 -9.28 -16.88
CA LEU A 27 15.98 -9.28 -18.22
C LEU A 27 15.64 -7.99 -18.99
N LEU A 28 14.42 -7.49 -18.88
CA LEU A 28 14.01 -6.21 -19.47
C LEU A 28 14.82 -5.06 -18.84
N ALA A 29 14.96 -5.03 -17.52
CA ALA A 29 15.79 -4.06 -16.82
C ALA A 29 17.25 -4.11 -17.29
N LYS A 30 17.82 -5.31 -17.43
CA LYS A 30 19.17 -5.50 -17.96
C LYS A 30 19.33 -4.88 -19.36
N LYS A 31 18.47 -5.27 -20.29
CA LYS A 31 18.51 -4.75 -21.66
C LYS A 31 18.29 -3.24 -21.72
N ALA A 32 17.43 -2.69 -20.87
CA ALA A 32 17.19 -1.25 -20.77
C ALA A 32 18.46 -0.51 -20.32
N ILE A 33 19.12 -0.96 -19.26
CA ILE A 33 20.37 -0.40 -18.76
C ILE A 33 21.50 -0.51 -19.79
N GLU A 34 21.64 -1.65 -20.47
CA GLU A 34 22.61 -1.86 -21.55
C GLU A 34 22.42 -0.86 -22.69
N LYS A 35 21.17 -0.51 -23.01
CA LYS A 35 20.81 0.56 -23.98
C LYS A 35 21.00 1.97 -23.43
N GLY A 36 21.21 2.13 -22.12
CA GLY A 36 21.38 3.43 -21.47
C GLY A 36 20.07 4.10 -21.06
N LEU A 37 18.96 3.35 -21.05
CA LEU A 37 17.69 3.86 -20.54
C LEU A 37 17.72 3.96 -19.01
N GLN A 38 16.96 4.92 -18.48
CA GLN A 38 16.79 5.17 -17.06
C GLN A 38 15.31 5.40 -16.75
N VAL A 39 14.92 5.12 -15.52
CA VAL A 39 13.62 5.53 -14.99
C VAL A 39 13.56 7.06 -14.90
N LYS A 40 12.39 7.64 -15.14
CA LYS A 40 12.22 9.09 -15.03
C LYS A 40 12.39 9.54 -13.56
N PRO A 41 13.02 10.70 -13.32
CA PRO A 41 13.40 11.14 -11.97
C PRO A 41 12.21 11.39 -11.03
N TRP A 42 11.01 11.56 -11.58
CA TRP A 42 9.79 11.73 -10.77
C TRP A 42 9.09 10.42 -10.44
N VAL A 43 9.54 9.27 -10.99
CA VAL A 43 8.93 7.95 -10.74
C VAL A 43 9.60 7.29 -9.55
N LYS A 44 8.85 7.06 -8.48
CA LYS A 44 9.27 6.25 -7.35
C LYS A 44 9.07 4.77 -7.68
N THR A 45 10.16 4.02 -7.73
CA THR A 45 10.14 2.58 -7.99
C THR A 45 10.33 1.78 -6.70
N SER A 46 9.85 0.53 -6.68
CA SER A 46 10.07 -0.41 -5.57
C SER A 46 9.84 -1.85 -5.99
N LEU A 47 10.51 -2.77 -5.27
CA LEU A 47 10.33 -4.21 -5.39
C LEU A 47 9.94 -4.79 -4.02
N ALA A 48 8.79 -5.44 -3.94
CA ALA A 48 8.31 -6.12 -2.75
C ALA A 48 7.76 -7.51 -3.12
N PRO A 49 8.61 -8.52 -3.31
CA PRO A 49 8.17 -9.85 -3.72
C PRO A 49 7.48 -10.58 -2.56
N GLY A 50 6.70 -11.61 -2.86
CA GLY A 50 5.98 -12.38 -1.84
C GLY A 50 6.84 -13.43 -1.12
N SER A 51 8.04 -13.70 -1.61
CA SER A 51 8.94 -14.72 -1.06
C SER A 51 10.40 -14.30 -1.18
N GLN A 52 11.20 -14.69 -0.19
CA GLN A 52 12.65 -14.52 -0.23
C GLN A 52 13.30 -15.35 -1.35
N VAL A 53 12.70 -16.44 -1.80
CA VAL A 53 13.18 -17.24 -2.95
C VAL A 53 13.25 -16.38 -4.22
N VAL A 54 12.39 -15.38 -4.37
CA VAL A 54 12.43 -14.45 -5.51
C VAL A 54 13.77 -13.69 -5.53
N THR A 55 14.20 -13.17 -4.39
CA THR A 55 15.48 -12.48 -4.30
C THR A 55 16.66 -13.41 -4.55
N ASP A 56 16.55 -14.66 -4.12
CA ASP A 56 17.61 -15.66 -4.34
C ASP A 56 17.80 -15.98 -5.82
N TYR A 57 16.74 -16.29 -6.56
CA TYR A 57 16.88 -16.62 -7.98
C TYR A 57 17.22 -15.38 -8.84
N LEU A 58 16.72 -14.17 -8.49
CA LEU A 58 17.12 -12.94 -9.16
C LEU A 58 18.61 -12.63 -8.93
N SER A 59 19.11 -12.84 -7.72
CA SER A 59 20.53 -12.67 -7.39
C SER A 59 21.41 -13.72 -8.10
N LYS A 60 20.99 -14.97 -8.12
CA LYS A 60 21.71 -16.05 -8.84
C LYS A 60 21.75 -15.80 -10.34
N ALA A 61 20.68 -15.25 -10.91
CA ALA A 61 20.63 -14.82 -12.31
C ALA A 61 21.42 -13.53 -12.58
N GLY A 62 21.89 -12.81 -11.55
CA GLY A 62 22.55 -11.50 -11.67
C GLY A 62 21.63 -10.39 -12.18
N LEU A 63 20.32 -10.54 -11.96
CA LEU A 63 19.30 -9.60 -12.47
C LEU A 63 18.89 -8.53 -11.45
N ASN A 64 19.09 -8.78 -10.16
CA ASN A 64 18.80 -7.83 -9.10
C ASN A 64 19.55 -6.51 -9.28
N ILE A 65 20.84 -6.56 -9.71
CA ILE A 65 21.67 -5.36 -9.91
C ILE A 65 21.08 -4.40 -10.96
N TYR A 66 20.41 -4.90 -12.00
CA TYR A 66 19.79 -4.08 -13.03
C TYR A 66 18.46 -3.49 -12.56
N LEU A 67 17.69 -4.26 -11.78
CA LEU A 67 16.49 -3.75 -11.11
C LEU A 67 16.85 -2.64 -10.13
N ASP A 68 17.90 -2.82 -9.31
CA ASP A 68 18.41 -1.81 -8.36
C ASP A 68 18.88 -0.55 -9.08
N GLN A 69 19.57 -0.68 -10.23
CA GLN A 69 19.98 0.47 -11.05
C GLN A 69 18.81 1.28 -11.61
N LEU A 70 17.66 0.65 -11.85
CA LEU A 70 16.40 1.32 -12.21
C LEU A 70 15.61 1.76 -10.97
N GLY A 71 16.16 1.62 -9.76
CA GLY A 71 15.54 2.02 -8.50
C GLY A 71 14.51 1.04 -7.96
N PHE A 72 14.32 -0.14 -8.58
CA PHE A 72 13.47 -1.20 -8.06
C PHE A 72 14.17 -1.95 -6.92
N ASN A 73 14.53 -1.20 -5.87
CA ASN A 73 15.16 -1.75 -4.69
C ASN A 73 14.18 -2.58 -3.86
N LEU A 74 14.69 -3.60 -3.19
CA LEU A 74 13.93 -4.40 -2.26
C LEU A 74 13.53 -3.56 -1.04
N VAL A 75 12.22 -3.31 -0.85
CA VAL A 75 11.68 -2.53 0.27
C VAL A 75 10.99 -3.39 1.32
N GLY A 76 10.78 -4.66 1.05
CA GLY A 76 10.15 -5.63 1.94
C GLY A 76 9.61 -6.82 1.19
N TYR A 77 8.89 -7.69 1.89
CA TYR A 77 8.21 -8.85 1.32
C TYR A 77 6.71 -8.76 1.60
N GLY A 78 5.90 -9.27 0.68
CA GLY A 78 4.46 -9.27 0.83
C GLY A 78 3.79 -7.96 0.35
N CYS A 79 2.64 -7.63 0.93
CA CYS A 79 1.79 -6.50 0.51
C CYS A 79 2.32 -5.14 0.97
N THR A 80 3.59 -4.82 0.74
CA THR A 80 4.24 -3.60 1.23
C THR A 80 3.70 -2.36 0.52
N THR A 81 3.87 -2.26 -0.80
CA THR A 81 3.46 -1.10 -1.58
C THR A 81 1.95 -1.00 -1.73
N CYS A 82 1.25 -2.13 -1.85
CA CYS A 82 -0.21 -2.17 -1.98
C CYS A 82 -0.97 -1.49 -0.82
N ILE A 83 -0.34 -1.34 0.34
CA ILE A 83 -0.91 -0.70 1.54
C ILE A 83 -0.16 0.57 1.94
N GLY A 84 0.61 1.16 1.02
CA GLY A 84 1.31 2.42 1.24
C GLY A 84 2.56 2.34 2.12
N ASN A 85 3.06 1.14 2.43
CA ASN A 85 4.21 0.95 3.33
C ASN A 85 5.58 1.09 2.65
N SER A 86 5.64 1.41 1.36
CA SER A 86 6.91 1.74 0.67
C SER A 86 7.36 3.20 0.87
N GLY A 87 6.67 3.91 1.76
CA GLY A 87 6.97 5.29 2.14
C GLY A 87 6.28 6.35 1.27
N PRO A 88 6.28 7.63 1.70
CA PRO A 88 5.63 8.72 1.01
C PRO A 88 6.31 9.07 -0.31
N LEU A 89 5.62 9.82 -1.16
CA LEU A 89 6.24 10.53 -2.28
C LEU A 89 7.17 11.65 -1.75
N PRO A 90 8.22 12.04 -2.50
CA PRO A 90 9.03 13.21 -2.17
C PRO A 90 8.19 14.48 -2.08
N ASP A 91 8.51 15.37 -1.12
CA ASP A 91 7.72 16.57 -0.84
C ASP A 91 7.57 17.48 -2.07
N ASN A 92 8.64 17.68 -2.82
CA ASN A 92 8.63 18.48 -4.05
C ASN A 92 7.68 17.92 -5.12
N ILE A 93 7.49 16.60 -5.17
CA ILE A 93 6.54 15.95 -6.07
C ILE A 93 5.11 16.17 -5.56
N VAL A 94 4.89 16.06 -4.25
CA VAL A 94 3.58 16.32 -3.63
C VAL A 94 3.16 17.77 -3.85
N GLU A 95 4.06 18.72 -3.64
CA GLU A 95 3.82 20.15 -3.90
C GLU A 95 3.45 20.40 -5.37
N ALA A 96 4.17 19.78 -6.31
CA ALA A 96 3.88 19.91 -7.75
C ALA A 96 2.49 19.36 -8.10
N ILE A 97 2.09 18.20 -7.54
CA ILE A 97 0.76 17.63 -7.75
C ILE A 97 -0.33 18.59 -7.26
N GLN A 98 -0.16 19.16 -6.07
CA GLN A 98 -1.15 20.03 -5.46
C GLN A 98 -1.27 21.37 -6.21
N LYS A 99 -0.12 21.98 -6.52
CA LYS A 99 -0.06 23.28 -7.19
C LYS A 99 -0.65 23.25 -8.60
N GLU A 100 -0.31 22.23 -9.36
CA GLU A 100 -0.73 22.11 -10.77
C GLU A 100 -1.97 21.22 -10.95
N ASN A 101 -2.57 20.72 -9.83
CA ASN A 101 -3.70 19.78 -9.82
C ASN A 101 -3.52 18.59 -10.77
N ILE A 102 -2.34 17.99 -10.80
CA ILE A 102 -1.95 16.92 -11.73
C ILE A 102 -2.77 15.66 -11.45
N TYR A 103 -3.29 15.04 -12.51
CA TYR A 103 -3.88 13.71 -12.46
C TYR A 103 -2.76 12.66 -12.45
N ALA A 104 -2.17 12.47 -11.27
CA ALA A 104 -1.06 11.54 -11.05
C ALA A 104 -1.54 10.09 -11.01
N VAL A 105 -0.72 9.18 -11.56
CA VAL A 105 -1.07 7.76 -11.65
C VAL A 105 0.03 6.85 -11.11
N SER A 106 -0.33 5.59 -10.84
CA SER A 106 0.62 4.54 -10.52
C SER A 106 0.46 3.32 -11.42
N VAL A 107 1.53 2.55 -11.58
CA VAL A 107 1.53 1.26 -12.27
C VAL A 107 2.10 0.19 -11.33
N LEU A 108 1.31 -0.84 -11.07
CA LEU A 108 1.59 -1.84 -10.04
C LEU A 108 1.40 -3.26 -10.61
N SER A 109 2.23 -4.20 -10.19
CA SER A 109 2.05 -5.63 -10.54
C SER A 109 1.23 -6.41 -9.52
N GLY A 110 0.41 -5.73 -8.74
CA GLY A 110 -0.28 -6.31 -7.60
C GLY A 110 -1.80 -6.36 -7.71
N ASN A 111 -2.46 -6.41 -6.56
CA ASN A 111 -3.90 -6.48 -6.46
C ASN A 111 -4.58 -5.18 -6.91
N ARG A 112 -5.85 -5.27 -7.30
CA ARG A 112 -6.66 -4.17 -7.86
C ARG A 112 -7.24 -3.17 -6.85
N ASN A 113 -7.13 -3.41 -5.54
CA ASN A 113 -7.74 -2.57 -4.51
C ASN A 113 -6.77 -1.49 -4.02
N PHE A 114 -6.42 -0.53 -4.90
CA PHE A 114 -5.39 0.45 -4.60
C PHE A 114 -5.90 1.84 -4.27
N GLU A 115 -7.15 2.16 -4.58
CA GLU A 115 -7.68 3.51 -4.44
C GLU A 115 -7.65 3.98 -2.99
N GLY A 116 -7.00 5.13 -2.78
CA GLY A 116 -6.82 5.73 -1.46
C GLY A 116 -5.93 4.95 -0.49
N ARG A 117 -5.56 3.71 -0.83
CA ARG A 117 -4.82 2.80 0.04
C ARG A 117 -3.31 2.91 -0.14
N MET A 118 -2.84 3.04 -1.39
CA MET A 118 -1.43 3.08 -1.72
C MET A 118 -0.82 4.46 -1.50
N SER A 119 -1.50 5.51 -2.00
CA SER A 119 -1.11 6.90 -1.79
C SER A 119 -2.32 7.83 -1.95
N PRO A 120 -2.50 8.82 -1.07
CA PRO A 120 -3.59 9.80 -1.19
C PRO A 120 -3.42 10.75 -2.38
N HIS A 121 -2.22 10.86 -2.93
CA HIS A 121 -1.90 11.77 -4.04
C HIS A 121 -2.09 11.14 -5.43
N ILE A 122 -2.35 9.84 -5.50
CA ILE A 122 -2.55 9.10 -6.75
C ILE A 122 -4.05 8.98 -7.03
N LYS A 123 -4.46 9.43 -8.21
CA LYS A 123 -5.86 9.46 -8.63
C LYS A 123 -6.29 8.21 -9.42
N ALA A 124 -5.34 7.52 -10.08
CA ALA A 124 -5.62 6.26 -10.77
C ALA A 124 -4.47 5.26 -10.60
N ASN A 125 -4.84 3.99 -10.51
CA ASN A 125 -3.89 2.91 -10.33
C ASN A 125 -4.08 1.86 -11.42
N TYR A 126 -3.00 1.56 -12.15
CA TYR A 126 -3.00 0.61 -13.25
C TYR A 126 -2.33 -0.69 -12.85
N LEU A 127 -2.98 -1.79 -13.21
CA LEU A 127 -2.44 -3.13 -13.00
C LEU A 127 -1.70 -3.58 -14.26
N ALA A 128 -0.45 -3.97 -14.11
CA ALA A 128 0.39 -4.46 -15.20
C ALA A 128 1.28 -5.63 -14.75
N SER A 129 1.78 -6.42 -15.69
CA SER A 129 2.79 -7.43 -15.38
C SER A 129 4.11 -6.78 -14.93
N PRO A 130 4.96 -7.48 -14.14
CA PRO A 130 6.26 -6.94 -13.71
C PRO A 130 7.13 -6.37 -14.83
N PRO A 131 7.28 -7.00 -16.01
CA PRO A 131 8.01 -6.40 -17.12
C PRO A 131 7.39 -5.08 -17.61
N LEU A 132 6.06 -5.02 -17.68
CA LEU A 132 5.37 -3.78 -18.08
C LEU A 132 5.49 -2.68 -17.03
N VAL A 133 5.53 -3.02 -15.73
CA VAL A 133 5.80 -2.04 -14.66
C VAL A 133 7.18 -1.40 -14.89
N VAL A 134 8.20 -2.18 -15.24
CA VAL A 134 9.53 -1.66 -15.57
C VAL A 134 9.48 -0.77 -16.81
N ALA A 135 8.78 -1.19 -17.87
CA ALA A 135 8.63 -0.42 -19.10
C ALA A 135 7.95 0.94 -18.85
N TYR A 136 6.85 0.94 -18.11
CA TYR A 136 6.13 2.16 -17.77
C TYR A 136 6.91 3.08 -16.83
N ALA A 137 7.74 2.55 -15.93
CA ALA A 137 8.64 3.35 -15.11
C ALA A 137 9.67 4.12 -15.96
N ILE A 138 10.19 3.48 -17.02
CA ILE A 138 11.10 4.09 -17.96
C ILE A 138 10.36 5.14 -18.83
N ALA A 139 9.15 4.83 -19.29
CA ALA A 139 8.30 5.75 -20.05
C ALA A 139 7.93 6.99 -19.21
N GLY A 140 7.54 6.79 -17.94
CA GLY A 140 7.20 7.85 -17.00
C GLY A 140 5.82 8.47 -17.20
N HIS A 141 5.02 7.98 -18.17
CA HIS A 141 3.72 8.51 -18.52
C HIS A 141 2.79 7.44 -19.10
N MET A 142 1.49 7.52 -18.83
CA MET A 142 0.51 6.52 -19.31
C MET A 142 0.06 6.69 -20.75
N GLU A 143 0.22 7.88 -21.33
CA GLU A 143 -0.16 8.16 -22.73
C GLU A 143 0.80 7.54 -23.76
N VAL A 144 1.89 6.92 -23.32
CA VAL A 144 2.86 6.26 -24.20
C VAL A 144 2.25 5.01 -24.80
N ASP A 145 2.14 4.94 -26.13
CA ASP A 145 1.83 3.71 -26.85
C ASP A 145 3.09 2.82 -26.91
N LEU A 146 3.17 1.83 -26.03
CA LEU A 146 4.33 0.93 -25.90
C LEU A 146 4.68 0.17 -27.20
N TYR A 147 3.78 0.12 -28.17
CA TYR A 147 4.04 -0.51 -29.47
C TYR A 147 4.64 0.45 -30.50
N LYS A 148 4.35 1.74 -30.38
CA LYS A 148 4.69 2.73 -31.42
C LYS A 148 5.69 3.78 -30.93
N ASP A 149 5.63 4.12 -29.64
CA ASP A 149 6.42 5.22 -29.10
C ASP A 149 7.74 4.70 -28.50
N PRO A 150 8.82 5.47 -28.64
CA PRO A 150 10.10 5.13 -28.02
C PRO A 150 10.01 5.34 -26.49
N LEU A 151 10.59 4.43 -25.72
CA LEU A 151 10.76 4.57 -24.28
C LEU A 151 11.83 5.59 -23.90
N GLY A 152 12.75 5.87 -24.80
CA GLY A 152 13.83 6.81 -24.64
C GLY A 152 14.85 6.72 -25.78
N LYS A 153 16.04 7.30 -25.55
CA LYS A 153 17.16 7.25 -26.50
C LYS A 153 18.35 6.54 -25.89
N ASP A 154 19.06 5.78 -26.70
CA ASP A 154 20.32 5.15 -26.29
C ASP A 154 21.47 6.17 -26.12
N LYS A 155 22.62 5.68 -25.70
CA LYS A 155 23.85 6.50 -25.53
C LYS A 155 24.31 7.22 -26.82
N LYS A 156 23.83 6.77 -27.98
CA LYS A 156 24.14 7.37 -29.31
C LYS A 156 23.01 8.26 -29.79
N GLY A 157 21.96 8.47 -29.02
CA GLY A 157 20.79 9.28 -29.38
C GLY A 157 19.76 8.57 -30.26
N LYS A 158 19.91 7.26 -30.53
CA LYS A 158 18.94 6.45 -31.26
C LYS A 158 17.76 6.10 -30.39
N GLU A 159 16.56 6.19 -30.93
CA GLU A 159 15.32 5.80 -30.24
C GLU A 159 15.32 4.31 -29.90
N VAL A 160 14.86 3.98 -28.69
CA VAL A 160 14.74 2.62 -28.16
C VAL A 160 13.27 2.35 -27.88
N PHE A 161 12.73 1.32 -28.51
CA PHE A 161 11.35 0.89 -28.35
C PHE A 161 11.27 -0.31 -27.43
N LEU A 162 10.06 -0.59 -26.90
CA LEU A 162 9.86 -1.74 -26.02
C LEU A 162 10.31 -3.06 -26.68
N LYS A 163 10.03 -3.26 -27.96
CA LYS A 163 10.46 -4.45 -28.74
C LYS A 163 11.98 -4.67 -28.75
N ASP A 164 12.77 -3.62 -28.60
CA ASP A 164 14.24 -3.69 -28.66
C ASP A 164 14.84 -4.22 -27.33
N ILE A 165 14.06 -4.18 -26.27
CA ILE A 165 14.48 -4.61 -24.92
C ILE A 165 13.60 -5.71 -24.33
N TRP A 166 12.51 -6.11 -25.02
CA TRP A 166 11.65 -7.19 -24.56
C TRP A 166 12.38 -8.51 -24.60
N PRO A 167 12.44 -9.30 -23.49
CA PRO A 167 13.10 -10.60 -23.49
C PRO A 167 12.26 -11.63 -24.27
N SER A 168 12.92 -12.50 -25.00
CA SER A 168 12.29 -13.65 -25.63
C SER A 168 11.91 -14.73 -24.59
N ASN A 169 10.90 -15.55 -24.90
CA ASN A 169 10.52 -16.65 -24.04
C ASN A 169 11.70 -17.62 -23.78
N LYS A 170 12.55 -17.83 -24.78
CA LYS A 170 13.75 -18.67 -24.64
C LYS A 170 14.74 -18.11 -23.63
N GLU A 171 15.02 -16.79 -23.68
CA GLU A 171 15.91 -16.14 -22.68
C GLU A 171 15.36 -16.30 -21.26
N ILE A 172 14.04 -16.15 -21.09
CA ILE A 172 13.37 -16.32 -19.80
C ILE A 172 13.51 -17.75 -19.31
N GLU A 173 13.21 -18.75 -20.17
CA GLU A 173 13.29 -20.17 -19.82
C GLU A 173 14.72 -20.62 -19.49
N ASP A 174 15.70 -20.21 -20.29
CA ASP A 174 17.10 -20.55 -20.08
C ASP A 174 17.60 -19.96 -18.76
N THR A 175 17.32 -18.68 -18.51
CA THR A 175 17.68 -18.02 -17.24
C THR A 175 16.99 -18.69 -16.04
N LEU A 176 15.73 -19.08 -16.18
CA LEU A 176 14.99 -19.73 -15.10
C LEU A 176 15.60 -21.10 -14.76
N LYS A 177 15.94 -21.92 -15.76
CA LYS A 177 16.57 -23.23 -15.56
C LYS A 177 17.90 -23.14 -14.85
N GLU A 178 18.67 -22.10 -15.11
CA GLU A 178 19.99 -21.87 -14.49
C GLU A 178 19.88 -21.29 -13.07
N SER A 179 18.84 -20.51 -12.79
CA SER A 179 18.74 -19.73 -11.55
C SER A 179 17.82 -20.31 -10.48
N LEU A 180 16.78 -21.04 -10.85
CA LEU A 180 15.79 -21.58 -9.91
C LEU A 180 15.98 -23.09 -9.71
N ASN A 181 15.97 -23.53 -8.45
CA ASN A 181 15.98 -24.95 -8.06
C ASN A 181 15.17 -25.20 -6.79
N ALA A 182 14.87 -26.47 -6.50
CA ALA A 182 14.13 -26.87 -5.31
C ALA A 182 14.89 -26.59 -3.99
N GLU A 183 16.21 -26.63 -4.02
CA GLU A 183 17.07 -26.39 -2.86
C GLU A 183 16.84 -25.02 -2.25
N MET A 184 16.63 -23.98 -3.06
CA MET A 184 16.32 -22.63 -2.59
C MET A 184 15.07 -22.58 -1.71
N PHE A 185 14.04 -23.32 -2.09
CA PHE A 185 12.81 -23.42 -1.30
C PHE A 185 13.06 -24.15 0.03
N ILE A 186 13.77 -25.26 -0.02
CA ILE A 186 14.14 -26.04 1.16
C ILE A 186 14.93 -25.17 2.13
N GLN A 187 15.96 -24.50 1.66
CA GLN A 187 16.80 -23.63 2.50
C GLN A 187 16.01 -22.48 3.15
N ARG A 188 15.11 -21.84 2.38
CA ARG A 188 14.33 -20.70 2.91
C ARG A 188 13.23 -21.12 3.87
N TYR A 189 12.65 -22.29 3.70
CA TYR A 189 11.49 -22.72 4.48
C TYR A 189 11.81 -23.80 5.53
N SER A 190 13.03 -24.36 5.58
CA SER A 190 13.42 -25.35 6.59
C SER A 190 13.47 -24.78 8.02
N ASN A 191 13.64 -23.47 8.16
CA ASN A 191 13.87 -22.83 9.45
C ASN A 191 13.07 -21.52 9.64
N VAL A 192 11.81 -21.52 9.24
CA VAL A 192 10.94 -20.32 9.31
C VAL A 192 10.65 -19.84 10.71
N SER A 193 10.71 -20.74 11.71
CA SER A 193 10.43 -20.43 13.11
C SER A 193 11.58 -19.67 13.82
N GLU A 194 12.80 -19.74 13.32
CA GLU A 194 13.91 -19.01 13.92
C GLU A 194 13.92 -17.52 13.56
N GLY A 195 13.43 -17.18 12.37
CA GLY A 195 13.48 -15.82 11.86
C GLY A 195 14.90 -15.29 11.59
N PRO A 196 15.04 -14.03 11.16
CA PRO A 196 16.35 -13.42 10.92
C PRO A 196 17.08 -13.11 12.23
N ILE A 197 18.38 -12.88 12.16
CA ILE A 197 19.25 -12.57 13.33
C ILE A 197 18.70 -11.39 14.14
N GLN A 198 18.12 -10.39 13.49
CA GLN A 198 17.50 -9.25 14.17
C GLN A 198 16.33 -9.69 15.05
N TRP A 199 15.49 -10.60 14.57
CA TRP A 199 14.38 -11.18 15.32
C TRP A 199 14.90 -11.99 16.52
N GLN A 200 15.90 -12.85 16.32
CA GLN A 200 16.50 -13.67 17.38
C GLN A 200 17.14 -12.85 18.51
N LYS A 201 17.62 -11.64 18.20
CA LYS A 201 18.23 -10.71 19.17
C LYS A 201 17.23 -9.93 20.01
N ILE A 202 15.93 -9.99 19.68
CA ILE A 202 14.90 -9.30 20.46
C ILE A 202 14.83 -9.97 21.86
N LYS A 203 15.11 -9.17 22.88
CA LYS A 203 14.95 -9.62 24.26
C LYS A 203 13.47 -9.67 24.58
N THR A 204 12.97 -10.84 24.90
CA THR A 204 11.60 -11.07 25.34
C THR A 204 11.54 -11.43 26.80
N ASP A 205 10.54 -10.93 27.51
CA ASP A 205 10.21 -11.44 28.84
C ASP A 205 9.55 -12.82 28.68
N LYS A 206 10.00 -13.81 29.47
CA LYS A 206 9.43 -15.16 29.46
C LYS A 206 8.17 -15.27 30.33
N SER A 207 7.44 -14.18 30.49
CA SER A 207 6.17 -14.14 31.18
C SER A 207 5.07 -14.84 30.38
N SER A 208 4.15 -15.52 31.04
CA SER A 208 2.93 -16.08 30.43
C SER A 208 1.89 -14.98 30.08
N ILE A 209 2.08 -13.77 30.59
CA ILE A 209 1.19 -12.63 30.40
C ILE A 209 1.99 -11.50 29.75
N TYR A 210 1.47 -10.92 28.67
CA TYR A 210 2.08 -9.75 28.03
C TYR A 210 1.98 -8.53 28.97
N LYS A 211 3.11 -7.87 29.18
CA LYS A 211 3.16 -6.62 29.96
C LYS A 211 2.90 -5.44 29.03
N TRP A 212 1.71 -4.88 29.15
CA TRP A 212 1.31 -3.71 28.38
C TRP A 212 2.06 -2.46 28.83
N ASP A 213 2.47 -1.65 27.87
CA ASP A 213 3.06 -0.32 28.08
C ASP A 213 1.98 0.73 27.82
N GLU A 214 1.50 1.38 28.87
CA GLU A 214 0.47 2.42 28.79
C GLU A 214 0.93 3.63 27.95
N GLY A 215 2.23 3.91 27.93
CA GLY A 215 2.84 5.00 27.13
C GLY A 215 2.98 4.67 25.64
N SER A 216 2.82 3.41 25.26
CA SER A 216 3.00 3.02 23.85
C SER A 216 1.90 3.60 22.97
N THR A 217 2.31 4.19 21.83
CA THR A 217 1.40 4.64 20.78
C THR A 217 1.35 3.68 19.59
N TYR A 218 2.08 2.56 19.66
CA TYR A 218 2.08 1.50 18.63
C TYR A 218 1.26 0.28 19.02
N VAL A 219 1.31 -0.11 20.31
CA VAL A 219 0.62 -1.30 20.80
C VAL A 219 -0.08 -0.92 22.10
N LYS A 220 -1.40 -1.04 22.13
CA LYS A 220 -2.23 -0.77 23.31
C LYS A 220 -3.12 -1.95 23.65
N ARG A 221 -3.35 -2.15 24.93
CA ARG A 221 -4.32 -3.15 25.41
C ARG A 221 -5.71 -2.78 24.87
N PRO A 222 -6.34 -3.65 24.06
CA PRO A 222 -7.68 -3.37 23.55
C PRO A 222 -8.73 -3.60 24.64
N PRO A 223 -9.80 -2.77 24.68
CA PRO A 223 -10.85 -2.90 25.71
C PRO A 223 -11.92 -3.94 25.39
N PHE A 224 -11.79 -4.69 24.29
CA PHE A 224 -12.86 -5.52 23.74
C PHE A 224 -13.31 -6.66 24.66
N PHE A 225 -12.48 -7.05 25.62
CA PHE A 225 -12.76 -8.13 26.57
C PHE A 225 -13.03 -7.65 28.01
N ASP A 226 -12.98 -6.33 28.26
CA ASP A 226 -13.07 -5.80 29.62
C ASP A 226 -14.46 -6.02 30.28
N SER A 227 -15.49 -6.18 29.48
CA SER A 227 -16.87 -6.41 29.93
C SER A 227 -17.57 -7.54 29.17
N LEU A 228 -16.78 -8.49 28.67
CA LEU A 228 -17.34 -9.64 27.96
C LEU A 228 -18.10 -10.53 28.94
N PRO A 229 -19.39 -10.82 28.71
CA PRO A 229 -20.13 -11.77 29.54
C PRO A 229 -19.64 -13.20 29.30
N ASP A 230 -19.79 -14.07 30.35
CA ASP A 230 -19.37 -15.47 30.26
C ASP A 230 -20.14 -16.24 29.17
N GLU A 231 -21.40 -15.86 28.93
CA GLU A 231 -22.24 -16.46 27.90
C GLU A 231 -22.61 -15.40 26.83
N PRO A 232 -22.65 -15.77 25.54
CA PRO A 232 -23.05 -14.85 24.48
C PRO A 232 -24.47 -14.31 24.69
N GLU A 233 -24.62 -13.00 24.67
CA GLU A 233 -25.94 -12.39 24.65
C GLU A 233 -26.65 -12.73 23.34
N GLY A 234 -27.93 -13.10 23.37
CA GLY A 234 -28.73 -13.34 22.18
C GLY A 234 -28.93 -12.06 21.36
N PHE A 235 -29.55 -12.18 20.19
CA PHE A 235 -29.88 -11.04 19.35
C PHE A 235 -30.82 -10.09 20.08
N LYS A 236 -30.49 -8.80 20.05
CA LYS A 236 -31.31 -7.72 20.58
C LYS A 236 -32.03 -7.01 19.43
N GLU A 237 -33.25 -6.55 19.66
CA GLU A 237 -33.92 -5.67 18.71
C GLU A 237 -33.17 -4.33 18.60
N ILE A 238 -32.99 -3.86 17.37
CA ILE A 238 -32.45 -2.54 17.10
C ILE A 238 -33.62 -1.55 17.14
N ARG A 239 -33.63 -0.66 18.12
CA ARG A 239 -34.69 0.35 18.29
C ARG A 239 -34.09 1.74 18.29
N GLU A 240 -34.75 2.67 17.61
CA GLU A 240 -34.42 4.11 17.60
C GLU A 240 -32.97 4.42 17.19
N ALA A 241 -32.28 3.46 16.53
CA ALA A 241 -30.93 3.67 16.04
C ALA A 241 -30.89 4.66 14.88
N ARG A 242 -29.85 5.49 14.84
CA ARG A 242 -29.64 6.46 13.78
C ARG A 242 -28.66 5.93 12.73
N PRO A 243 -28.92 6.16 11.44
CA PRO A 243 -27.92 5.88 10.42
C PRO A 243 -26.73 6.83 10.60
N LEU A 244 -25.56 6.23 10.74
CA LEU A 244 -24.26 6.94 10.73
C LEU A 244 -23.75 7.10 9.32
N LEU A 245 -23.91 6.05 8.52
CA LEU A 245 -23.47 5.98 7.13
C LEU A 245 -24.54 5.27 6.29
N ILE A 246 -24.81 5.84 5.13
CA ILE A 246 -25.51 5.18 4.04
C ILE A 246 -24.56 5.20 2.85
N LEU A 247 -24.05 4.02 2.51
CA LEU A 247 -23.05 3.83 1.46
C LEU A 247 -23.70 3.06 0.30
N GLY A 248 -23.25 3.32 -0.91
CA GLY A 248 -23.67 2.55 -2.08
C GLY A 248 -23.09 1.15 -2.14
N ASP A 249 -23.13 0.56 -3.32
CA ASP A 249 -22.61 -0.77 -3.59
C ASP A 249 -21.08 -0.83 -3.55
N MET A 250 -20.54 -2.06 -3.51
CA MET A 250 -19.10 -2.35 -3.56
C MET A 250 -18.30 -1.86 -2.36
N VAL A 251 -18.90 -1.78 -1.19
CA VAL A 251 -18.19 -1.50 0.06
C VAL A 251 -17.36 -2.71 0.45
N THR A 252 -16.05 -2.49 0.62
CA THR A 252 -15.10 -3.54 0.98
C THR A 252 -14.41 -3.22 2.31
N THR A 253 -13.65 -4.18 2.84
CA THR A 253 -12.84 -3.98 4.04
C THR A 253 -11.86 -2.80 3.92
N ASP A 254 -11.44 -2.44 2.72
CA ASP A 254 -10.55 -1.29 2.48
C ASP A 254 -11.24 0.07 2.70
N HIS A 255 -12.56 0.11 2.62
CA HIS A 255 -13.35 1.30 2.97
C HIS A 255 -13.55 1.42 4.48
N ILE A 256 -13.66 0.28 5.18
CA ILE A 256 -13.92 0.22 6.62
C ILE A 256 -12.64 0.41 7.42
N SER A 257 -11.63 -0.43 7.16
CA SER A 257 -10.36 -0.43 7.91
C SER A 257 -9.39 0.60 7.33
N PRO A 258 -8.80 1.46 8.16
CA PRO A 258 -7.89 2.48 7.66
C PRO A 258 -6.57 1.87 7.17
N ALA A 259 -6.04 2.45 6.11
CA ALA A 259 -4.74 2.09 5.53
C ALA A 259 -4.02 3.34 5.01
N GLY A 260 -2.72 3.21 4.72
CA GLY A 260 -1.90 4.30 4.20
C GLY A 260 -1.52 5.36 5.24
N SER A 261 -1.25 6.56 4.77
CA SER A 261 -0.75 7.68 5.59
C SER A 261 -1.85 8.28 6.47
N ILE A 262 -1.44 8.73 7.65
CA ILE A 262 -2.31 9.40 8.61
C ILE A 262 -2.24 10.91 8.36
N GLN A 263 -3.38 11.53 8.13
CA GLN A 263 -3.47 12.95 7.86
C GLN A 263 -3.37 13.76 9.16
N LYS A 264 -2.68 14.91 9.11
CA LYS A 264 -2.51 15.79 10.26
C LYS A 264 -3.86 16.31 10.77
N ASP A 265 -4.71 16.75 9.86
CA ASP A 265 -6.01 17.35 10.15
C ASP A 265 -7.11 16.26 10.16
N SER A 266 -6.90 15.21 10.98
CA SER A 266 -7.82 14.11 11.17
C SER A 266 -7.94 13.75 12.65
N PRO A 267 -9.00 13.06 13.09
CA PRO A 267 -9.12 12.61 14.48
C PRO A 267 -7.91 11.79 14.97
N THR A 268 -7.26 11.05 14.07
CA THR A 268 -6.02 10.33 14.38
C THR A 268 -4.83 11.28 14.53
N GLY A 269 -4.75 12.32 13.68
CA GLY A 269 -3.72 13.34 13.77
C GLY A 269 -3.82 14.14 15.07
N GLU A 270 -5.02 14.50 15.49
CA GLU A 270 -5.29 15.14 16.78
C GLU A 270 -4.86 14.28 17.96
N TYR A 271 -5.22 12.99 17.95
CA TYR A 271 -4.76 12.02 18.94
C TYR A 271 -3.24 11.98 19.04
N PHE A 272 -2.52 12.02 17.94
CA PHE A 272 -1.06 12.03 17.97
C PHE A 272 -0.48 13.35 18.48
N MET A 273 -1.08 14.47 18.14
CA MET A 273 -0.66 15.78 18.71
C MET A 273 -0.85 15.81 20.22
N GLU A 274 -1.95 15.28 20.76
CA GLU A 274 -2.19 15.13 22.21
C GLU A 274 -1.11 14.26 22.87
N HIS A 275 -0.60 13.26 22.16
CA HIS A 275 0.51 12.41 22.62
C HIS A 275 1.90 12.94 22.24
N GLN A 276 2.00 14.20 21.81
CA GLN A 276 3.25 14.89 21.46
C GLN A 276 4.05 14.20 20.33
N ILE A 277 3.36 13.49 19.44
CA ILE A 277 3.97 12.86 18.24
C ILE A 277 3.88 13.86 17.09
N LEU A 278 5.03 14.14 16.48
CA LEU A 278 5.10 15.07 15.35
C LEU A 278 4.57 14.40 14.04
N PRO A 279 4.03 15.17 13.10
CA PRO A 279 3.51 14.64 11.83
C PRO A 279 4.50 13.75 11.05
N LYS A 280 5.79 14.07 11.09
CA LYS A 280 6.85 13.26 10.46
C LYS A 280 7.01 11.86 11.08
N ASP A 281 6.54 11.68 12.33
CA ASP A 281 6.68 10.47 13.13
C ASP A 281 5.34 9.69 13.23
N TYR A 282 4.27 10.15 12.55
CA TYR A 282 2.96 9.47 12.54
C TYR A 282 3.06 8.06 11.98
N ASN A 283 3.89 7.88 10.94
CA ASN A 283 3.99 6.63 10.21
C ASN A 283 2.67 6.33 9.46
N SER A 284 2.23 5.08 9.37
CA SER A 284 1.01 4.68 8.68
C SER A 284 0.04 3.96 9.62
N TYR A 285 -1.23 3.90 9.23
CA TYR A 285 -2.23 3.07 9.92
C TYR A 285 -1.78 1.61 10.02
N GLY A 286 -1.15 1.07 8.97
CA GLY A 286 -0.60 -0.29 8.98
C GLY A 286 0.46 -0.51 10.06
N SER A 287 1.34 0.46 10.30
CA SER A 287 2.37 0.41 11.35
C SER A 287 1.78 0.57 12.75
N ARG A 288 0.63 1.22 12.87
CA ARG A 288 -0.06 1.52 14.14
C ARG A 288 -1.23 0.56 14.43
N ARG A 289 -1.41 -0.49 13.64
CA ARG A 289 -2.57 -1.40 13.73
C ARG A 289 -2.72 -2.12 15.08
N GLY A 290 -1.66 -2.21 15.87
CA GLY A 290 -1.69 -2.70 17.23
C GLY A 290 -2.25 -1.71 18.27
N ASN A 291 -2.59 -0.48 17.84
CA ASN A 291 -3.21 0.54 18.68
C ASN A 291 -4.66 0.78 18.24
N HIS A 292 -5.62 0.25 19.00
CA HIS A 292 -7.04 0.38 18.71
C HIS A 292 -7.52 1.85 18.70
N GLU A 293 -6.91 2.74 19.48
CA GLU A 293 -7.23 4.16 19.51
C GLU A 293 -6.96 4.83 18.16
N VAL A 294 -5.85 4.46 17.52
CA VAL A 294 -5.50 4.91 16.17
C VAL A 294 -6.47 4.33 15.14
N MET A 295 -6.71 3.02 15.22
CA MET A 295 -7.55 2.33 14.24
C MET A 295 -9.01 2.77 14.28
N MET A 296 -9.58 2.99 15.46
CA MET A 296 -10.95 3.48 15.60
C MET A 296 -11.13 4.88 14.98
N ARG A 297 -10.17 5.76 15.17
CA ARG A 297 -10.22 7.12 14.61
C ARG A 297 -10.09 7.15 13.09
N GLY A 298 -9.49 6.13 12.50
CA GLY A 298 -9.35 5.94 11.06
C GLY A 298 -10.44 5.08 10.43
N THR A 299 -11.34 4.48 11.21
CA THR A 299 -12.42 3.65 10.67
C THR A 299 -13.32 4.50 9.76
N PHE A 300 -13.59 4.01 8.54
CA PHE A 300 -14.29 4.73 7.48
C PHE A 300 -13.62 6.04 7.01
N ALA A 301 -12.37 6.28 7.32
CA ALA A 301 -11.64 7.48 6.87
C ALA A 301 -11.02 7.33 5.47
N ASN A 302 -11.44 6.33 4.69
CA ASN A 302 -11.00 6.19 3.30
C ASN A 302 -11.41 7.43 2.50
N ILE A 303 -10.45 8.03 1.78
CA ILE A 303 -10.62 9.29 1.05
C ILE A 303 -11.62 9.21 -0.11
N ARG A 304 -12.05 8.01 -0.51
CA ARG A 304 -13.00 7.77 -1.62
C ARG A 304 -14.41 7.44 -1.16
N ILE A 305 -14.64 7.34 0.15
CA ILE A 305 -16.00 7.11 0.66
C ILE A 305 -16.90 8.25 0.26
N ARG A 306 -18.08 7.91 -0.24
CA ARG A 306 -19.19 8.83 -0.47
C ARG A 306 -20.34 8.39 0.38
N ASN A 307 -20.61 9.20 1.41
CA ASN A 307 -21.70 8.95 2.34
C ASN A 307 -22.92 9.76 1.97
N GLU A 308 -24.04 9.11 1.65
CA GLU A 308 -25.29 9.76 1.30
C GLU A 308 -25.86 10.62 2.44
N MET A 309 -25.46 10.37 3.68
CA MET A 309 -25.78 11.22 4.84
C MET A 309 -25.13 12.60 4.77
N ALA A 310 -24.02 12.74 4.01
CA ALA A 310 -23.29 14.00 3.84
C ALA A 310 -23.06 14.30 2.34
N PRO A 311 -24.10 14.58 1.56
CA PRO A 311 -24.00 14.82 0.13
C PRO A 311 -23.00 15.93 -0.19
N GLY A 312 -22.21 15.74 -1.25
CA GLY A 312 -21.19 16.70 -1.68
C GLY A 312 -19.87 16.61 -0.94
N THR A 313 -19.72 15.71 0.04
CA THR A 313 -18.45 15.37 0.66
C THR A 313 -17.86 14.10 0.06
N GLU A 314 -16.54 14.00 0.07
CA GLU A 314 -15.78 12.78 -0.24
C GLU A 314 -14.83 12.51 0.92
N GLY A 315 -14.67 11.25 1.32
CA GLY A 315 -13.87 10.86 2.48
C GLY A 315 -14.70 10.54 3.71
N GLY A 316 -14.04 10.44 4.85
CA GLY A 316 -14.58 9.97 6.12
C GLY A 316 -15.47 10.98 6.87
N PHE A 317 -16.53 11.49 6.25
CA PHE A 317 -17.45 12.47 6.82
C PHE A 317 -18.87 11.94 6.91
N THR A 318 -19.62 12.45 7.89
CA THR A 318 -21.05 12.23 8.06
C THR A 318 -21.72 13.47 8.60
N LYS A 319 -23.05 13.48 8.62
CA LYS A 319 -23.85 14.55 9.19
C LYS A 319 -24.38 14.16 10.56
N LEU A 320 -24.08 14.97 11.57
CA LEU A 320 -24.61 14.82 12.93
C LEU A 320 -26.01 15.46 13.01
N TYR A 321 -26.99 14.70 13.46
CA TYR A 321 -28.37 15.17 13.67
C TYR A 321 -28.68 15.35 15.15
N PRO A 322 -29.57 16.29 15.52
CA PRO A 322 -30.39 17.15 14.65
C PRO A 322 -29.70 18.41 14.10
N GLU A 323 -28.45 18.68 14.50
CA GLU A 323 -27.73 19.93 14.19
C GLU A 323 -27.36 20.07 12.71
N GLU A 324 -27.46 19.00 11.94
CA GLU A 324 -27.07 18.90 10.51
C GLU A 324 -25.61 19.31 10.23
N LYS A 325 -24.75 19.20 11.26
CA LYS A 325 -23.34 19.53 11.15
C LYS A 325 -22.55 18.39 10.50
N VAL A 326 -21.76 18.71 9.47
CA VAL A 326 -20.82 17.77 8.86
C VAL A 326 -19.57 17.65 9.73
N LEU A 327 -19.23 16.43 10.12
CA LEU A 327 -18.10 16.10 10.99
C LEU A 327 -17.37 14.87 10.44
N PRO A 328 -16.08 14.65 10.83
CA PRO A 328 -15.45 13.35 10.71
C PRO A 328 -16.32 12.27 11.37
N ILE A 329 -16.35 11.08 10.77
CA ILE A 329 -17.21 9.98 11.25
C ILE A 329 -16.92 9.65 12.71
N TYR A 330 -15.65 9.58 13.11
CA TYR A 330 -15.26 9.31 14.50
C TYR A 330 -15.84 10.32 15.48
N ASP A 331 -15.77 11.62 15.16
CA ASP A 331 -16.26 12.68 16.02
C ASP A 331 -17.77 12.63 16.18
N ALA A 332 -18.49 12.33 15.09
CA ALA A 332 -19.93 12.13 15.12
C ALA A 332 -20.31 10.92 15.99
N VAL A 333 -19.56 9.80 15.91
CA VAL A 333 -19.75 8.63 16.79
C VAL A 333 -19.57 9.00 18.25
N VAL A 334 -18.55 9.78 18.58
CA VAL A 334 -18.29 10.25 19.96
C VAL A 334 -19.48 11.07 20.48
N GLU A 335 -20.01 11.98 19.66
CA GLU A 335 -21.17 12.79 20.04
C GLU A 335 -22.45 11.95 20.23
N TYR A 336 -22.76 11.03 19.31
CA TYR A 336 -23.92 10.14 19.45
C TYR A 336 -23.78 9.22 20.67
N LYS A 337 -22.58 8.71 20.95
CA LYS A 337 -22.30 7.89 22.14
C LYS A 337 -22.54 8.66 23.43
N LYS A 338 -22.15 9.94 23.52
CA LYS A 338 -22.47 10.82 24.67
C LYS A 338 -23.97 11.00 24.88
N ARG A 339 -24.76 10.93 23.80
CA ARG A 339 -26.23 11.04 23.84
C ARG A 339 -26.92 9.70 24.08
N GLY A 340 -26.19 8.60 24.18
CA GLY A 340 -26.76 7.26 24.32
C GLY A 340 -27.55 6.80 23.08
N THR A 341 -27.19 7.30 21.90
CA THR A 341 -27.89 6.98 20.65
C THR A 341 -27.19 5.81 19.96
N ASP A 342 -27.94 4.75 19.67
CA ASP A 342 -27.47 3.62 18.89
C ASP A 342 -27.32 4.01 17.41
N LEU A 343 -26.34 3.38 16.75
CA LEU A 343 -25.97 3.71 15.37
C LEU A 343 -26.04 2.49 14.46
N VAL A 344 -26.42 2.71 13.21
CA VAL A 344 -26.38 1.70 12.14
C VAL A 344 -25.58 2.21 10.96
N VAL A 345 -24.95 1.28 10.26
CA VAL A 345 -24.24 1.51 8.99
C VAL A 345 -24.91 0.67 7.93
N ILE A 346 -25.25 1.27 6.81
CA ILE A 346 -25.91 0.62 5.68
C ILE A 346 -24.96 0.69 4.48
N GLY A 347 -24.69 -0.44 3.84
CA GLY A 347 -23.86 -0.52 2.63
C GLY A 347 -24.17 -1.77 1.84
N GLY A 348 -23.96 -1.72 0.52
CA GLY A 348 -24.17 -2.82 -0.41
C GLY A 348 -22.89 -3.55 -0.81
#